data_ef3d95ea5860f2b2c68a9a8a53f0f1f6
#
_entry.id   ef3d95ea5860f2b2c68a9a8a53f0f1f6
#
_cell.length_a   1.000
_cell.length_b   1.000
_cell.length_c   1.000
_cell.angle_alpha   90.00
_cell.angle_beta   90.00
_cell.angle_gamma   90.00
#
_symmetry.space_group_name_H-M   'P 1'
#
loop_
_entity.id
_entity.type
_entity.pdbx_description
1 polymer ?
#
loop_
_entity_poly.entity_id
_entity_poly.type
_entity_poly.pdbx_seq_one_letter_code
_entity_poly.pdbx_strand_id
1 'polypeptide(L)'
;MSLPLRTAKYTLAVLAAALTAQALGLLNPMTAGVIALLSLSDTRRTTLKLAQERLVSMVLALALAWLLFASLGFNMLSLALFLVFYVPLSYRLQLMSWLVASTVLVTQLLGWQSLAVSYWLNQIGLFAIGAGLALAFNSYMPSKEDLILAHRARIEDQLRQLL
;
A
#
# COMPACT_ATOMS: atom_id res chain seq x y z
N MET A 1 5.38 -19.77 10.33
CA MET A 1 6.00 -18.57 10.93
C MET A 1 5.31 -18.30 12.25
N SER A 2 6.04 -18.25 13.34
CA SER A 2 5.48 -18.00 14.68
C SER A 2 4.89 -16.58 14.76
N LEU A 3 3.83 -16.41 15.56
CA LEU A 3 3.17 -15.11 15.78
C LEU A 3 4.18 -13.98 16.10
N PRO A 4 5.18 -14.17 16.98
CA PRO A 4 6.14 -13.13 17.33
C PRO A 4 7.00 -12.65 16.14
N LEU A 5 7.37 -13.52 15.22
CA LEU A 5 8.14 -13.16 14.03
C LEU A 5 7.32 -12.29 13.05
N ARG A 6 6.02 -12.53 12.94
CA ARG A 6 5.13 -11.69 12.13
C ARG A 6 4.98 -10.31 12.75
N THR A 7 4.71 -10.25 14.05
CA THR A 7 4.60 -8.98 14.76
C THR A 7 5.88 -8.17 14.62
N ALA A 8 7.04 -8.77 14.83
CA ALA A 8 8.33 -8.10 14.65
C ALA A 8 8.50 -7.55 13.21
N LYS A 9 8.16 -8.34 12.19
CA LYS A 9 8.21 -7.92 10.78
C LYS A 9 7.36 -6.67 10.53
N TYR A 10 6.10 -6.71 10.95
CA TYR A 10 5.17 -5.59 10.74
C TYR A 10 5.65 -4.34 11.48
N THR A 11 6.04 -4.49 12.75
CA THR A 11 6.54 -3.39 13.57
C THR A 11 7.81 -2.76 12.98
N LEU A 12 8.78 -3.58 12.59
CA LEU A 12 10.03 -3.08 11.99
C LEU A 12 9.80 -2.39 10.66
N ALA A 13 8.95 -2.92 9.79
CA ALA A 13 8.65 -2.30 8.52
C ALA A 13 7.94 -0.95 8.67
N VAL A 14 6.98 -0.84 9.60
CA VAL A 14 6.26 0.40 9.91
C VAL A 14 7.23 1.46 10.46
N LEU A 15 8.04 1.08 11.44
CA LEU A 15 9.00 1.99 12.06
C LEU A 15 10.08 2.43 11.05
N ALA A 16 10.63 1.50 10.27
CA ALA A 16 11.61 1.84 9.24
C ALA A 16 11.03 2.82 8.21
N ALA A 17 9.79 2.60 7.77
CA ALA A 17 9.12 3.49 6.81
C ALA A 17 8.89 4.89 7.40
N ALA A 18 8.39 4.96 8.63
CA ALA A 18 8.15 6.24 9.30
C ALA A 18 9.45 7.00 9.56
N LEU A 19 10.49 6.32 10.07
CA LEU A 19 11.80 6.94 10.35
C LEU A 19 12.49 7.40 9.05
N THR A 20 12.44 6.63 7.98
CA THR A 20 12.99 7.03 6.68
C THR A 20 12.27 8.27 6.13
N ALA A 21 10.94 8.29 6.18
CA ALA A 21 10.15 9.45 5.76
C ALA A 21 10.47 10.69 6.61
N GLN A 22 10.64 10.52 7.92
CA GLN A 22 11.02 11.59 8.84
C GLN A 22 12.44 12.12 8.54
N ALA A 23 13.41 11.23 8.31
CA ALA A 23 14.79 11.60 7.97
C ALA A 23 14.88 12.38 6.65
N LEU A 24 13.96 12.13 5.71
CA LEU A 24 13.85 12.87 4.45
C LEU A 24 13.03 14.17 4.59
N GLY A 25 12.55 14.50 5.78
CA GLY A 25 11.81 15.75 6.03
C GLY A 25 10.40 15.75 5.44
N LEU A 26 9.80 14.58 5.17
CA LEU A 26 8.45 14.50 4.64
C LEU A 26 7.41 14.84 5.71
N LEU A 27 6.34 15.52 5.28
CA LEU A 27 5.20 15.83 6.14
C LEU A 27 4.39 14.58 6.45
N ASN A 28 3.96 14.43 7.70
CA ASN A 28 3.22 13.26 8.19
C ASN A 28 3.93 11.91 7.94
N PRO A 29 5.16 11.73 8.42
CA PRO A 29 5.97 10.53 8.12
C PRO A 29 5.31 9.22 8.59
N MET A 30 4.42 9.27 9.60
CA MET A 30 3.66 8.10 10.05
C MET A 30 2.79 7.50 8.96
N THR A 31 2.38 8.28 7.96
CA THR A 31 1.63 7.79 6.81
C THR A 31 2.43 6.78 5.98
N ALA A 32 3.74 6.97 5.83
CA ALA A 32 4.61 5.97 5.19
C ALA A 32 4.59 4.64 5.94
N GLY A 33 4.57 4.68 7.28
CA GLY A 33 4.41 3.50 8.13
C GLY A 33 3.06 2.79 7.91
N VAL A 34 1.96 3.54 7.86
CA VAL A 34 0.63 2.98 7.57
C VAL A 34 0.59 2.35 6.16
N ILE A 35 1.15 3.02 5.16
CA ILE A 35 1.26 2.49 3.81
C ILE A 35 2.10 1.21 3.79
N ALA A 36 3.21 1.17 4.52
CA ALA A 36 4.02 -0.04 4.66
C ALA A 36 3.23 -1.18 5.27
N LEU A 37 2.48 -0.93 6.35
CA LEU A 37 1.62 -1.92 7.00
C LEU A 37 0.59 -2.51 6.05
N LEU A 38 -0.15 -1.65 5.36
CA LEU A 38 -1.16 -2.04 4.36
C LEU A 38 -0.54 -2.75 3.15
N SER A 39 0.74 -2.54 2.92
CA SER A 39 1.49 -3.08 1.80
C SER A 39 2.15 -4.41 2.09
N LEU A 40 2.29 -4.79 3.35
CA LEU A 40 2.85 -6.08 3.72
C LEU A 40 1.85 -7.19 3.38
N SER A 41 2.28 -8.08 2.50
CA SER A 41 1.49 -9.21 2.02
C SER A 41 2.21 -10.52 2.35
N ASP A 42 1.46 -11.61 2.40
CA ASP A 42 2.01 -12.92 2.78
C ASP A 42 2.63 -13.69 1.61
N THR A 43 2.65 -13.14 0.37
CA THR A 43 3.07 -13.88 -0.83
C THR A 43 4.06 -13.10 -1.73
N ARG A 44 5.06 -13.81 -2.29
CA ARG A 44 6.13 -13.25 -3.15
C ARG A 44 5.71 -13.01 -4.61
N ARG A 45 4.90 -13.88 -5.20
CA ARG A 45 4.60 -13.88 -6.65
C ARG A 45 3.80 -12.68 -7.13
N THR A 46 3.12 -12.01 -6.23
CA THR A 46 2.28 -10.86 -6.51
C THR A 46 3.02 -9.52 -6.40
N THR A 47 4.29 -9.50 -6.03
CA THR A 47 4.98 -8.29 -5.57
C THR A 47 5.11 -7.21 -6.65
N LEU A 48 5.50 -7.56 -7.87
CA LEU A 48 5.61 -6.60 -8.98
C LEU A 48 4.22 -6.15 -9.49
N LYS A 49 3.30 -7.09 -9.64
CA LYS A 49 1.92 -6.78 -10.04
C LYS A 49 1.24 -5.88 -9.01
N LEU A 50 1.40 -6.20 -7.72
CA LEU A 50 0.90 -5.38 -6.63
C LEU A 50 1.54 -3.99 -6.60
N ALA A 51 2.84 -3.86 -6.91
CA ALA A 51 3.49 -2.56 -6.99
C ALA A 51 2.93 -1.71 -8.14
N GLN A 52 2.68 -2.30 -9.30
CA GLN A 52 2.03 -1.62 -10.42
C GLN A 52 0.60 -1.20 -10.10
N GLU A 53 -0.21 -2.10 -9.54
CA GLU A 53 -1.57 -1.80 -9.11
C GLU A 53 -1.62 -0.65 -8.09
N ARG A 54 -0.63 -0.60 -7.19
CA ARG A 54 -0.47 0.49 -6.21
C ARG A 54 -0.19 1.82 -6.88
N LEU A 55 0.78 1.86 -7.78
CA LEU A 55 1.14 3.07 -8.50
C LEU A 55 -0.05 3.58 -9.31
N VAL A 56 -0.74 2.69 -10.02
CA VAL A 56 -1.93 3.05 -10.80
C VAL A 56 -3.02 3.60 -9.89
N SER A 57 -3.31 2.92 -8.77
CA SER A 57 -4.31 3.35 -7.79
C SER A 57 -3.98 4.74 -7.21
N MET A 58 -2.72 4.98 -6.84
CA MET A 58 -2.27 6.27 -6.32
C MET A 58 -2.40 7.38 -7.37
N VAL A 59 -1.91 7.14 -8.59
CA VAL A 59 -1.98 8.14 -9.67
C VAL A 59 -3.42 8.50 -9.99
N LEU A 60 -4.30 7.50 -10.10
CA LEU A 60 -5.73 7.72 -10.32
C LEU A 60 -6.39 8.50 -9.19
N ALA A 61 -6.11 8.14 -7.93
CA ALA A 61 -6.65 8.82 -6.77
C ALA A 61 -6.20 10.29 -6.73
N LEU A 62 -4.90 10.53 -6.92
CA LEU A 62 -4.36 11.87 -6.91
C LEU A 62 -4.88 12.71 -8.10
N ALA A 63 -4.95 12.15 -9.30
CA ALA A 63 -5.48 12.87 -10.47
C ALA A 63 -6.96 13.26 -10.27
N LEU A 64 -7.78 12.34 -9.78
CA LEU A 64 -9.19 12.59 -9.50
C LEU A 64 -9.36 13.61 -8.35
N ALA A 65 -8.56 13.51 -7.30
CA ALA A 65 -8.57 14.46 -6.19
C ALA A 65 -8.16 15.86 -6.66
N TRP A 66 -7.12 15.95 -7.49
CA TRP A 66 -6.70 17.23 -8.08
C TRP A 66 -7.82 17.89 -8.87
N LEU A 67 -8.47 17.15 -9.75
CA LEU A 67 -9.58 17.66 -10.57
C LEU A 67 -10.74 18.17 -9.72
N LEU A 68 -11.12 17.43 -8.68
CA LEU A 68 -12.23 17.80 -7.81
C LEU A 68 -11.87 18.96 -6.86
N PHE A 69 -10.67 18.98 -6.29
CA PHE A 69 -10.23 20.07 -5.42
C PHE A 69 -9.97 21.36 -6.20
N ALA A 70 -9.50 21.27 -7.44
CA ALA A 70 -9.32 22.43 -8.31
C ALA A 70 -10.66 23.04 -8.76
N SER A 71 -11.70 22.23 -8.97
CA SER A 71 -13.00 22.68 -9.47
C SER A 71 -13.98 23.10 -8.37
N LEU A 72 -14.00 22.38 -7.25
CA LEU A 72 -14.99 22.57 -6.17
C LEU A 72 -14.37 23.10 -4.88
N GLY A 73 -13.03 23.21 -4.82
CA GLY A 73 -12.31 23.61 -3.62
C GLY A 73 -12.14 22.47 -2.60
N PHE A 74 -11.44 22.78 -1.51
CA PHE A 74 -11.15 21.86 -0.41
C PHE A 74 -12.30 21.83 0.59
N ASN A 75 -13.28 20.95 0.38
CA ASN A 75 -14.43 20.79 1.25
C ASN A 75 -14.88 19.34 1.34
N MET A 76 -15.76 19.03 2.28
CA MET A 76 -16.28 17.66 2.46
C MET A 76 -17.09 17.16 1.25
N LEU A 77 -17.70 18.06 0.47
CA LEU A 77 -18.42 17.70 -0.76
C LEU A 77 -17.47 17.16 -1.82
N SER A 78 -16.31 17.81 -1.98
CA SER A 78 -15.27 17.34 -2.91
C SER A 78 -14.72 15.97 -2.52
N LEU A 79 -14.56 15.71 -1.21
CA LEU A 79 -14.16 14.40 -0.72
C LEU A 79 -15.26 13.34 -0.95
N ALA A 80 -16.52 13.69 -0.70
CA ALA A 80 -17.64 12.79 -0.94
C ALA A 80 -17.74 12.41 -2.42
N LEU A 81 -17.64 13.39 -3.33
CA LEU A 81 -17.62 13.15 -4.77
C LEU A 81 -16.40 12.33 -5.19
N PHE A 82 -15.22 12.61 -4.60
CA PHE A 82 -14.05 11.77 -4.82
C PHE A 82 -14.35 10.30 -4.52
N LEU A 83 -14.92 10.00 -3.37
CA LEU A 83 -15.26 8.61 -2.99
C LEU A 83 -16.32 8.01 -3.92
N VAL A 84 -17.36 8.77 -4.29
CA VAL A 84 -18.41 8.31 -5.20
C VAL A 84 -17.85 7.89 -6.57
N PHE A 85 -16.84 8.58 -7.08
CA PHE A 85 -16.21 8.23 -8.36
C PHE A 85 -15.06 7.23 -8.19
N TYR A 86 -14.24 7.38 -7.15
CA TYR A 86 -13.04 6.57 -6.96
C TYR A 86 -13.35 5.13 -6.55
N VAL A 87 -14.36 4.90 -5.70
CA VAL A 87 -14.73 3.55 -5.25
C VAL A 87 -15.19 2.66 -6.42
N PRO A 88 -16.16 3.08 -7.27
CA PRO A 88 -16.56 2.28 -8.42
C PRO A 88 -15.44 2.09 -9.45
N LEU A 89 -14.60 3.12 -9.65
CA LEU A 89 -13.46 3.05 -10.54
C LEU A 89 -12.43 2.02 -10.06
N SER A 90 -12.11 2.04 -8.77
CA SER A 90 -11.20 1.08 -8.13
C SER A 90 -11.74 -0.34 -8.21
N TYR A 91 -13.07 -0.52 -8.07
CA TYR A 91 -13.71 -1.81 -8.24
C TYR A 91 -13.58 -2.34 -9.67
N ARG A 92 -13.88 -1.52 -10.67
CA ARG A 92 -13.75 -1.89 -12.10
C ARG A 92 -12.33 -2.24 -12.50
N LEU A 93 -11.33 -1.55 -11.95
CA LEU A 93 -9.91 -1.76 -12.24
C LEU A 93 -9.25 -2.81 -11.33
N GLN A 94 -10.02 -3.46 -10.45
CA GLN A 94 -9.53 -4.45 -9.49
C GLN A 94 -8.45 -3.89 -8.53
N LEU A 95 -8.53 -2.60 -8.20
CA LEU A 95 -7.60 -1.88 -7.33
C LEU A 95 -8.09 -1.74 -5.88
N MET A 96 -9.10 -2.51 -5.47
CA MET A 96 -9.73 -2.40 -4.15
C MET A 96 -8.76 -2.56 -2.99
N SER A 97 -7.72 -3.36 -3.14
CA SER A 97 -6.68 -3.55 -2.11
C SER A 97 -5.92 -2.26 -1.76
N TRP A 98 -5.93 -1.28 -2.64
CA TRP A 98 -5.19 -0.01 -2.49
C TRP A 98 -6.08 1.20 -2.22
N LEU A 99 -7.38 1.01 -2.24
CA LEU A 99 -8.38 2.05 -2.04
C LEU A 99 -8.14 2.80 -0.73
N VAL A 100 -7.91 2.08 0.37
CA VAL A 100 -7.70 2.67 1.71
C VAL A 100 -6.44 3.54 1.73
N ALA A 101 -5.29 3.01 1.25
CA ALA A 101 -4.04 3.75 1.25
C ALA A 101 -4.12 5.03 0.40
N SER A 102 -4.70 4.94 -0.80
CA SER A 102 -4.88 6.10 -1.68
C SER A 102 -5.85 7.12 -1.10
N THR A 103 -6.92 6.70 -0.45
CA THR A 103 -7.87 7.60 0.22
C THR A 103 -7.21 8.35 1.37
N VAL A 104 -6.35 7.70 2.15
CA VAL A 104 -5.59 8.36 3.23
C VAL A 104 -4.72 9.50 2.67
N LEU A 105 -4.06 9.29 1.53
CA LEU A 105 -3.28 10.35 0.88
C LEU A 105 -4.15 11.53 0.46
N VAL A 106 -5.32 11.28 -0.11
CA VAL A 106 -6.27 12.32 -0.54
C VAL A 106 -6.84 13.09 0.65
N THR A 107 -7.16 12.42 1.76
CA THR A 107 -7.64 13.11 2.98
C THR A 107 -6.60 14.03 3.59
N GLN A 108 -5.30 13.71 3.46
CA GLN A 108 -4.24 14.62 3.89
C GLN A 108 -4.15 15.86 3.01
N LEU A 109 -4.29 15.73 1.68
CA LEU A 109 -4.36 16.87 0.78
C LEU A 109 -5.53 17.80 1.11
N LEU A 110 -6.68 17.21 1.45
CA LEU A 110 -7.83 17.99 1.93
C LEU A 110 -7.50 18.75 3.22
N GLY A 111 -6.78 18.13 4.16
CA GLY A 111 -6.37 18.76 5.42
C GLY A 111 -5.40 19.94 5.23
N TRP A 112 -4.52 19.87 4.24
CA TRP A 112 -3.57 20.95 3.92
C TRP A 112 -4.17 22.08 3.08
N GLN A 113 -5.32 21.84 2.46
CA GLN A 113 -6.05 22.82 1.64
C GLN A 113 -5.17 23.51 0.57
N SER A 114 -4.25 22.77 -0.02
CA SER A 114 -3.28 23.31 -0.99
C SER A 114 -3.07 22.40 -2.20
N LEU A 115 -3.04 22.99 -3.38
CA LEU A 115 -2.66 22.33 -4.63
C LEU A 115 -1.17 22.52 -4.96
N ALA A 116 -0.36 23.03 -4.03
CA ALA A 116 1.06 23.23 -4.29
C ALA A 116 1.76 21.89 -4.59
N VAL A 117 2.62 21.91 -5.61
CA VAL A 117 3.34 20.72 -6.10
C VAL A 117 4.15 20.03 -4.98
N SER A 118 4.64 20.79 -4.00
CA SER A 118 5.38 20.26 -2.86
C SER A 118 4.57 19.24 -2.04
N TYR A 119 3.27 19.49 -1.84
CA TYR A 119 2.39 18.54 -1.14
C TYR A 119 2.13 17.28 -1.96
N TRP A 120 2.01 17.39 -3.28
CA TRP A 120 1.87 16.23 -4.16
C TRP A 120 3.13 15.37 -4.17
N LEU A 121 4.30 16.01 -4.28
CA LEU A 121 5.58 15.30 -4.19
C LEU A 121 5.76 14.63 -2.84
N ASN A 122 5.32 15.25 -1.76
CA ASN A 122 5.31 14.65 -0.44
C ASN A 122 4.46 13.36 -0.40
N GLN A 123 3.26 13.37 -0.99
CA GLN A 123 2.41 12.18 -1.05
C GLN A 123 3.04 11.04 -1.85
N ILE A 124 3.64 11.38 -2.99
CA ILE A 124 4.39 10.40 -3.80
C ILE A 124 5.57 9.83 -3.01
N GLY A 125 6.30 10.68 -2.29
CA GLY A 125 7.42 10.28 -1.43
C GLY A 125 7.00 9.33 -0.31
N LEU A 126 5.94 9.67 0.44
CA LEU A 126 5.39 8.82 1.49
C LEU A 126 4.95 7.45 0.96
N PHE A 127 4.30 7.45 -0.20
CA PHE A 127 3.88 6.22 -0.85
C PHE A 127 5.07 5.37 -1.31
N ALA A 128 6.05 5.99 -1.98
CA ALA A 128 7.23 5.28 -2.47
C ALA A 128 8.04 4.64 -1.33
N ILE A 129 8.23 5.36 -0.22
CA ILE A 129 8.93 4.84 0.96
C ILE A 129 8.14 3.70 1.60
N GLY A 130 6.86 3.92 1.88
CA GLY A 130 6.02 2.91 2.53
C GLY A 130 5.89 1.63 1.71
N ALA A 131 5.57 1.75 0.43
CA ALA A 131 5.46 0.63 -0.48
C ALA A 131 6.82 -0.04 -0.77
N GLY A 132 7.88 0.75 -0.97
CA GLY A 132 9.23 0.26 -1.25
C GLY A 132 9.80 -0.55 -0.08
N LEU A 133 9.70 -0.05 1.15
CA LEU A 133 10.15 -0.80 2.33
C LEU A 133 9.30 -2.04 2.59
N ALA A 134 7.99 -1.98 2.39
CA ALA A 134 7.15 -3.17 2.46
C ALA A 134 7.58 -4.23 1.45
N LEU A 135 7.94 -3.83 0.23
CA LEU A 135 8.49 -4.71 -0.78
C LEU A 135 9.82 -5.33 -0.34
N ALA A 136 10.74 -4.52 0.19
CA ALA A 136 12.03 -4.98 0.70
C ALA A 136 11.83 -6.01 1.82
N PHE A 137 11.02 -5.71 2.83
CA PHE A 137 10.73 -6.64 3.93
C PHE A 137 9.99 -7.91 3.45
N ASN A 138 9.21 -7.82 2.38
CA ASN A 138 8.51 -8.97 1.82
C ASN A 138 9.44 -9.89 1.02
N SER A 139 10.48 -9.33 0.37
CA SER A 139 11.45 -10.09 -0.43
C SER A 139 12.43 -10.89 0.43
N TYR A 140 12.74 -10.41 1.63
CA TYR A 140 13.70 -11.05 2.54
C TYR A 140 13.14 -12.23 3.35
N MET A 141 11.82 -12.44 3.36
CA MET A 141 11.23 -13.55 4.13
C MET A 141 10.68 -14.66 3.22
N PRO A 142 10.93 -15.96 3.58
CA PRO A 142 10.42 -17.09 2.82
C PRO A 142 8.89 -17.05 2.76
N SER A 143 8.36 -17.21 1.56
CA SER A 143 6.92 -17.19 1.34
C SER A 143 6.27 -18.47 1.88
N LYS A 144 5.02 -18.36 2.33
CA LYS A 144 4.21 -19.54 2.67
C LYS A 144 4.02 -20.49 1.47
N GLU A 145 4.17 -19.99 0.25
CA GLU A 145 4.07 -20.79 -0.98
C GLU A 145 5.13 -21.90 -1.00
N ASP A 146 6.37 -21.61 -0.59
CA ASP A 146 7.44 -22.61 -0.53
C ASP A 146 7.13 -23.70 0.52
N LEU A 147 6.50 -23.32 1.63
CA LEU A 147 6.05 -24.27 2.66
C LEU A 147 4.84 -25.10 2.21
N ILE A 148 3.90 -24.49 1.50
CA ILE A 148 2.71 -25.18 0.96
C ILE A 148 3.12 -26.14 -0.15
N LEU A 149 4.02 -25.75 -1.04
CA LEU A 149 4.56 -26.59 -2.09
C LEU A 149 5.35 -27.77 -1.51
N ALA A 150 6.16 -27.53 -0.48
CA ALA A 150 6.88 -28.60 0.22
C ALA A 150 5.93 -29.58 0.95
N HIS A 151 4.82 -29.08 1.53
CA HIS A 151 3.80 -29.93 2.13
C HIS A 151 3.01 -30.73 1.08
N ARG A 152 2.66 -30.11 -0.05
CA ARG A 152 2.00 -30.83 -1.16
C ARG A 152 2.88 -31.94 -1.72
N ALA A 153 4.16 -31.66 -1.98
CA ALA A 153 5.09 -32.67 -2.43
C ALA A 153 5.23 -33.86 -1.46
N ARG A 154 5.23 -33.58 -0.14
CA ARG A 154 5.23 -34.64 0.88
C ARG A 154 3.94 -35.48 0.88
N ILE A 155 2.80 -34.85 0.74
CA ILE A 155 1.51 -35.56 0.67
C ILE A 155 1.42 -36.41 -0.59
N GLU A 156 1.85 -35.89 -1.73
CA GLU A 156 1.91 -36.66 -3.00
C GLU A 156 2.86 -37.85 -2.90
N ASP A 157 4.01 -37.71 -2.24
CA ASP A 157 4.95 -38.81 -2.01
C ASP A 157 4.37 -39.90 -1.09
N GLN A 158 3.68 -39.47 -0.03
CA GLN A 158 3.01 -40.41 0.89
C GLN A 158 1.86 -41.15 0.23
N LEU A 159 1.10 -40.49 -0.67
CA LEU A 159 0.03 -41.12 -1.44
C LEU A 159 0.59 -42.12 -2.47
N ARG A 160 1.74 -41.82 -3.08
CA ARG A 160 2.42 -42.77 -4.01
C ARG A 160 2.98 -44.01 -3.32
N GLN A 161 3.31 -43.92 -2.04
CA GLN A 161 3.80 -45.07 -1.26
C GLN A 161 2.66 -45.99 -0.75
N LEU A 162 1.42 -45.54 -0.79
CA LEU A 162 0.23 -46.25 -0.36
C LEU A 162 -0.53 -46.92 -1.52
N LEU A 163 -0.17 -46.65 -2.76
CA LEU A 163 -0.69 -47.25 -4.00
C LEU A 163 0.29 -48.24 -4.59
#